data_5bb7de38e22ae20dbdf930da8fcdf382
#
_entry.id   5bb7de38e22ae20dbdf930da8fcdf382
#
_cell.length_a   1.000
_cell.length_b   1.000
_cell.length_c   1.000
_cell.angle_alpha   90.00
_cell.angle_beta   90.00
_cell.angle_gamma   90.00
#
_symmetry.space_group_name_H-M   'P 1'
#
loop_
_entity.id
_entity.type
_entity.pdbx_description
1 polymer ?
#
loop_
_entity_poly.entity_id
_entity_poly.type
_entity_poly.pdbx_seq_one_letter_code
_entity_poly.pdbx_strand_id
1 'polypeptide(L)'
;VNTTGTALTWDKEVDVIVVGFGAAGGVSAITAHDAGAKVLLIEKMPNPGGISILSGGGVAFARNAEGAFQYLKRTCNGTTPDDILRTMAEEMVGIIDWVKDLAKVSATEPTQTEVRGHGTYPFPGTSDIDSIKLKDFAAYSEFPWAKGLRGGARLFKVVYDNVNVRKMEVMLATPAKELITGDGEVLGLVAERAGKEIRIKAKKGVILACGGYENDDAMKLQYFEAQPVYPVYLGNTGDGVKMAQKAGAGLWHMWHFHGGYGFKF
;
A
#
# COMPACT_ATOMS: atom_id res chain seq x y z
N VAL A 1 -3.56 23.30 -0.60
CA VAL A 1 -3.45 24.76 -0.86
C VAL A 1 -3.91 24.99 -2.30
N ASN A 2 -4.99 25.76 -2.45
CA ASN A 2 -5.48 26.17 -3.77
C ASN A 2 -4.66 27.39 -4.21
N THR A 3 -3.88 27.31 -5.29
CA THR A 3 -3.03 28.41 -5.73
C THR A 3 -3.61 29.08 -6.97
N THR A 4 -4.41 30.08 -6.73
CA THR A 4 -4.75 31.08 -7.77
C THR A 4 -3.86 32.32 -7.57
N GLY A 5 -2.83 32.48 -8.40
CA GLY A 5 -2.20 33.78 -8.58
C GLY A 5 -0.82 34.05 -7.97
N THR A 6 -0.16 33.13 -7.26
CA THR A 6 1.24 33.31 -6.84
C THR A 6 2.11 32.18 -7.40
N ALA A 7 3.24 32.51 -7.99
CA ALA A 7 4.20 31.50 -8.46
C ALA A 7 4.68 30.67 -7.27
N LEU A 8 4.32 29.38 -7.27
CA LEU A 8 4.79 28.42 -6.25
C LEU A 8 6.28 28.18 -6.44
N THR A 9 7.04 28.39 -5.37
CA THR A 9 8.42 27.90 -5.31
C THR A 9 8.44 26.45 -4.84
N TRP A 10 9.18 25.63 -5.56
CA TRP A 10 9.34 24.21 -5.29
C TRP A 10 10.75 23.94 -4.78
N ASP A 11 10.87 23.18 -3.69
CA ASP A 11 12.16 22.78 -3.14
C ASP A 11 12.73 21.56 -3.86
N LYS A 12 11.83 20.76 -4.49
CA LYS A 12 12.20 19.56 -5.22
C LYS A 12 11.19 19.28 -6.33
N GLU A 13 11.67 18.64 -7.40
CA GLU A 13 10.85 18.21 -8.52
C GLU A 13 11.18 16.77 -8.94
N VAL A 14 10.14 15.95 -9.12
CA VAL A 14 10.21 14.57 -9.59
C VAL A 14 9.04 14.28 -10.54
N ASP A 15 9.04 13.11 -11.18
CA ASP A 15 7.92 12.71 -12.03
C ASP A 15 6.76 12.17 -11.17
N VAL A 16 7.05 11.26 -10.25
CA VAL A 16 6.06 10.63 -9.36
C VAL A 16 6.51 10.72 -7.92
N ILE A 17 5.60 11.16 -7.05
CA ILE A 17 5.79 11.07 -5.61
C ILE A 17 4.94 9.91 -5.09
N VAL A 18 5.55 8.99 -4.35
CA VAL A 18 4.84 7.93 -3.63
C VAL A 18 4.87 8.22 -2.14
N VAL A 19 3.70 8.28 -1.52
CA VAL A 19 3.54 8.61 -0.10
C VAL A 19 3.20 7.35 0.69
N GLY A 20 4.12 6.93 1.54
CA GLY A 20 4.06 5.72 2.36
C GLY A 20 4.96 4.60 1.82
N PHE A 21 5.84 4.06 2.68
CA PHE A 21 6.75 2.97 2.33
C PHE A 21 6.36 1.67 3.05
N GLY A 22 5.10 1.27 2.85
CA GLY A 22 4.63 -0.10 3.02
C GLY A 22 4.77 -0.90 1.72
N ALA A 23 4.18 -2.08 1.64
CA ALA A 23 4.22 -2.90 0.42
C ALA A 23 3.59 -2.18 -0.78
N ALA A 24 2.43 -1.56 -0.61
CA ALA A 24 1.74 -0.85 -1.68
C ALA A 24 2.59 0.29 -2.26
N GLY A 25 3.18 1.13 -1.39
CA GLY A 25 4.02 2.23 -1.83
C GLY A 25 5.32 1.77 -2.49
N GLY A 26 5.98 0.77 -1.90
CA GLY A 26 7.19 0.21 -2.49
C GLY A 26 6.95 -0.40 -3.87
N VAL A 27 5.88 -1.19 -4.03
CA VAL A 27 5.47 -1.77 -5.32
C VAL A 27 5.15 -0.68 -6.34
N SER A 28 4.37 0.33 -5.95
CA SER A 28 4.05 1.46 -6.83
C SER A 28 5.30 2.21 -7.28
N ALA A 29 6.25 2.42 -6.35
CA ALA A 29 7.52 3.06 -6.66
C ALA A 29 8.36 2.24 -7.65
N ILE A 30 8.45 0.91 -7.45
CA ILE A 30 9.14 -0.01 -8.35
C ILE A 30 8.53 0.05 -9.76
N THR A 31 7.22 -0.07 -9.86
CA THR A 31 6.51 -0.04 -11.14
C THR A 31 6.68 1.28 -11.88
N ALA A 32 6.55 2.40 -11.17
CA ALA A 32 6.75 3.72 -11.78
C ALA A 32 8.20 3.94 -12.23
N HIS A 33 9.18 3.50 -11.43
CA HIS A 33 10.60 3.57 -11.78
C HIS A 33 10.91 2.72 -13.02
N ASP A 34 10.44 1.48 -13.06
CA ASP A 34 10.70 0.57 -14.17
C ASP A 34 10.02 1.03 -15.47
N ALA A 35 8.96 1.85 -15.35
CA ALA A 35 8.35 2.60 -16.46
C ALA A 35 9.12 3.89 -16.85
N GLY A 36 10.31 4.12 -16.27
CA GLY A 36 11.19 5.24 -16.60
C GLY A 36 10.90 6.55 -15.86
N ALA A 37 10.03 6.56 -14.85
CA ALA A 37 9.76 7.75 -14.07
C ALA A 37 10.86 8.03 -13.02
N LYS A 38 11.19 9.32 -12.82
CA LYS A 38 11.95 9.75 -11.65
C LYS A 38 11.03 9.73 -10.42
N VAL A 39 11.23 8.75 -9.53
CA VAL A 39 10.38 8.53 -8.36
C VAL A 39 11.01 9.07 -7.09
N LEU A 40 10.21 9.69 -6.24
CA LEU A 40 10.53 9.96 -4.85
C LEU A 40 9.55 9.21 -3.96
N LEU A 41 10.07 8.40 -3.05
CA LEU A 41 9.30 7.67 -2.04
C LEU A 41 9.47 8.36 -0.69
N ILE A 42 8.38 8.81 -0.08
CA ILE A 42 8.41 9.44 1.25
C ILE A 42 7.65 8.59 2.27
N GLU A 43 8.18 8.53 3.49
CA GLU A 43 7.61 7.79 4.61
C GLU A 43 7.64 8.65 5.87
N LYS A 44 6.51 8.74 6.57
CA LYS A 44 6.41 9.57 7.78
C LYS A 44 7.15 9.00 8.98
N MET A 45 7.23 7.68 9.04
CA MET A 45 7.92 7.00 10.14
C MET A 45 9.42 6.95 9.90
N PRO A 46 10.23 6.85 10.97
CA PRO A 46 11.67 6.68 10.83
C PRO A 46 12.08 5.32 10.26
N ASN A 47 11.16 4.35 10.28
CA ASN A 47 11.36 3.00 9.78
C ASN A 47 10.31 2.69 8.70
N PRO A 48 10.71 2.13 7.55
CA PRO A 48 9.79 1.73 6.51
C PRO A 48 9.08 0.40 6.85
N GLY A 49 8.09 0.03 6.04
CA GLY A 49 7.38 -1.25 6.15
C GLY A 49 5.89 -1.11 6.44
N GLY A 50 5.48 -0.04 7.12
CA GLY A 50 4.10 0.19 7.47
C GLY A 50 3.46 -1.03 8.16
N ILE A 51 2.16 -1.20 8.01
CA ILE A 51 1.47 -2.40 8.50
C ILE A 51 1.85 -3.65 7.70
N SER A 52 2.37 -3.51 6.49
CA SER A 52 2.74 -4.63 5.62
C SER A 52 3.81 -5.52 6.25
N ILE A 53 4.80 -4.93 6.93
CA ILE A 53 5.88 -5.68 7.59
C ILE A 53 5.36 -6.53 8.77
N LEU A 54 4.21 -6.13 9.34
CA LEU A 54 3.55 -6.79 10.47
C LEU A 54 2.54 -7.86 10.03
N SER A 55 2.28 -7.96 8.73
CA SER A 55 1.30 -8.86 8.14
C SER A 55 1.75 -10.33 8.11
N GLY A 56 0.83 -11.23 7.73
CA GLY A 56 1.14 -12.64 7.45
C GLY A 56 1.98 -12.85 6.19
N GLY A 57 2.17 -11.84 5.34
CA GLY A 57 3.01 -11.87 4.15
C GLY A 57 2.47 -12.74 3.02
N GLY A 58 1.18 -13.08 3.04
CA GLY A 58 0.55 -13.77 1.92
C GLY A 58 0.26 -12.79 0.77
N VAL A 59 0.50 -13.24 -0.46
CA VAL A 59 0.17 -12.51 -1.68
C VAL A 59 -0.89 -13.30 -2.43
N ALA A 60 -2.07 -12.71 -2.60
CA ALA A 60 -3.17 -13.34 -3.30
C ALA A 60 -2.90 -13.39 -4.81
N PHE A 61 -3.31 -14.47 -5.46
CA PHE A 61 -3.22 -14.67 -6.90
C PHE A 61 -4.42 -15.45 -7.42
N ALA A 62 -4.61 -15.47 -8.73
CA ALA A 62 -5.60 -16.29 -9.38
C ALA A 62 -4.95 -17.34 -10.29
N ARG A 63 -5.54 -18.55 -10.32
CA ARG A 63 -5.17 -19.61 -11.30
C ARG A 63 -5.87 -19.42 -12.63
N ASN A 64 -7.07 -18.85 -12.58
CA ASN A 64 -7.92 -18.63 -13.74
C ASN A 64 -8.68 -17.31 -13.57
N ALA A 65 -8.65 -16.46 -14.58
CA ALA A 65 -9.26 -15.13 -14.51
C ALA A 65 -10.80 -15.20 -14.41
N GLU A 66 -11.46 -16.08 -15.15
CA GLU A 66 -12.93 -16.18 -15.11
C GLU A 66 -13.41 -16.71 -13.75
N GLY A 67 -12.77 -17.77 -13.22
CA GLY A 67 -13.11 -18.27 -11.90
C GLY A 67 -12.86 -17.21 -10.80
N ALA A 68 -11.73 -16.49 -10.88
CA ALA A 68 -11.44 -15.39 -9.97
C ALA A 68 -12.48 -14.28 -10.06
N PHE A 69 -12.89 -13.90 -11.28
CA PHE A 69 -13.95 -12.91 -11.48
C PHE A 69 -15.28 -13.35 -10.83
N GLN A 70 -15.70 -14.60 -11.02
CA GLN A 70 -16.93 -15.12 -10.39
C GLN A 70 -16.85 -15.08 -8.87
N TYR A 71 -15.71 -15.44 -8.30
CA TYR A 71 -15.48 -15.38 -6.87
C TYR A 71 -15.53 -13.94 -6.35
N LEU A 72 -14.80 -13.02 -6.97
CA LEU A 72 -14.77 -11.60 -6.60
C LEU A 72 -16.16 -10.96 -6.72
N LYS A 73 -16.87 -11.24 -7.82
CA LYS A 73 -18.24 -10.74 -8.02
C LYS A 73 -19.17 -11.20 -6.90
N ARG A 74 -19.05 -12.45 -6.48
CA ARG A 74 -19.88 -12.97 -5.38
C ARG A 74 -19.51 -12.39 -4.03
N THR A 75 -18.21 -12.21 -3.76
CA THR A 75 -17.76 -11.61 -2.50
C THR A 75 -18.10 -10.13 -2.39
N CYS A 76 -18.02 -9.37 -3.48
CA CYS A 76 -18.36 -7.95 -3.53
C CYS A 76 -19.88 -7.68 -3.55
N ASN A 77 -20.69 -8.68 -3.86
CA ASN A 77 -22.16 -8.60 -3.83
C ASN A 77 -22.75 -7.34 -4.52
N GLY A 78 -22.23 -6.99 -5.70
CA GLY A 78 -22.70 -5.84 -6.49
C GLY A 78 -22.20 -4.47 -6.02
N THR A 79 -21.30 -4.41 -5.04
CA THR A 79 -20.75 -3.14 -4.55
C THR A 79 -19.61 -2.59 -5.40
N THR A 80 -19.02 -3.42 -6.28
CA THR A 80 -17.94 -3.04 -7.19
C THR A 80 -18.38 -3.33 -8.64
N PRO A 81 -18.14 -2.41 -9.59
CA PRO A 81 -18.44 -2.61 -11.00
C PRO A 81 -17.72 -3.83 -11.59
N ASP A 82 -18.41 -4.54 -12.51
CA ASP A 82 -17.92 -5.79 -13.10
C ASP A 82 -16.63 -5.60 -13.91
N ASP A 83 -16.44 -4.48 -14.58
CA ASP A 83 -15.23 -4.17 -15.35
C ASP A 83 -14.00 -4.04 -14.44
N ILE A 84 -14.15 -3.44 -13.26
CA ILE A 84 -13.09 -3.35 -12.26
C ILE A 84 -12.74 -4.73 -11.71
N LEU A 85 -13.76 -5.55 -11.38
CA LEU A 85 -13.55 -6.91 -10.88
C LEU A 85 -12.90 -7.80 -11.94
N ARG A 86 -13.24 -7.62 -13.20
CA ARG A 86 -12.65 -8.37 -14.31
C ARG A 86 -11.19 -8.01 -14.52
N THR A 87 -10.86 -6.72 -14.56
CA THR A 87 -9.48 -6.25 -14.62
C THR A 87 -8.66 -6.81 -13.46
N MET A 88 -9.18 -6.75 -12.23
CA MET A 88 -8.51 -7.31 -11.06
C MET A 88 -8.26 -8.82 -11.21
N ALA A 89 -9.25 -9.57 -11.67
CA ALA A 89 -9.13 -11.03 -11.85
C ALA A 89 -8.09 -11.39 -12.91
N GLU A 90 -8.04 -10.66 -14.01
CA GLU A 90 -7.07 -10.83 -15.09
C GLU A 90 -5.63 -10.55 -14.61
N GLU A 91 -5.43 -9.44 -13.93
CA GLU A 91 -4.13 -9.06 -13.37
C GLU A 91 -3.64 -10.02 -12.28
N MET A 92 -4.56 -10.58 -11.48
CA MET A 92 -4.20 -11.56 -10.44
C MET A 92 -3.55 -12.83 -11.00
N VAL A 93 -3.78 -13.19 -12.25
CA VAL A 93 -3.15 -14.36 -12.88
C VAL A 93 -1.64 -14.17 -13.03
N GLY A 94 -1.18 -12.94 -13.32
CA GLY A 94 0.24 -12.61 -13.50
C GLY A 94 1.05 -12.46 -12.20
N ILE A 95 0.39 -12.41 -11.05
CA ILE A 95 1.03 -12.07 -9.76
C ILE A 95 2.16 -13.02 -9.39
N ILE A 96 2.02 -14.33 -9.63
CA ILE A 96 3.05 -15.30 -9.26
C ILE A 96 4.37 -15.02 -9.99
N ASP A 97 4.32 -14.79 -11.29
CA ASP A 97 5.53 -14.57 -12.08
C ASP A 97 6.17 -13.22 -11.76
N TRP A 98 5.35 -12.20 -11.56
CA TRP A 98 5.83 -10.90 -11.11
C TRP A 98 6.51 -10.98 -9.72
N VAL A 99 5.93 -11.71 -8.75
CA VAL A 99 6.55 -11.91 -7.43
C VAL A 99 7.84 -12.73 -7.53
N LYS A 100 7.91 -13.74 -8.41
CA LYS A 100 9.16 -14.48 -8.68
C LYS A 100 10.27 -13.56 -9.17
N ASP A 101 9.96 -12.67 -10.09
CA ASP A 101 10.94 -11.72 -10.62
C ASP A 101 11.47 -10.76 -9.55
N LEU A 102 10.61 -10.22 -8.72
CA LEU A 102 11.02 -9.40 -7.58
C LEU A 102 11.86 -10.18 -6.57
N ALA A 103 11.48 -11.43 -6.29
CA ALA A 103 12.12 -12.26 -5.28
C ALA A 103 13.57 -12.65 -5.64
N LYS A 104 13.94 -12.66 -6.92
CA LYS A 104 15.31 -12.92 -7.39
C LYS A 104 16.34 -11.97 -6.77
N VAL A 105 15.97 -10.72 -6.56
CA VAL A 105 16.85 -9.70 -5.95
C VAL A 105 17.25 -10.06 -4.52
N SER A 106 16.36 -10.68 -3.77
CA SER A 106 16.58 -11.11 -2.38
C SER A 106 17.01 -12.59 -2.29
N ALA A 107 17.40 -13.21 -3.39
CA ALA A 107 17.81 -14.62 -3.47
C ALA A 107 16.80 -15.58 -2.80
N THR A 108 15.52 -15.31 -2.99
CA THR A 108 14.42 -16.15 -2.48
C THR A 108 13.45 -16.50 -3.59
N GLU A 109 12.49 -17.34 -3.30
CA GLU A 109 11.46 -17.76 -4.23
C GLU A 109 10.08 -17.81 -3.55
N PRO A 110 8.99 -17.56 -4.29
CA PRO A 110 7.65 -17.80 -3.79
C PRO A 110 7.45 -19.31 -3.60
N THR A 111 6.86 -19.67 -2.48
CA THR A 111 6.44 -21.03 -2.20
C THR A 111 4.94 -21.05 -1.94
N GLN A 112 4.28 -22.08 -2.42
CA GLN A 112 2.97 -22.46 -1.91
C GLN A 112 3.17 -23.05 -0.51
N THR A 113 3.11 -22.21 0.51
CA THR A 113 3.11 -22.72 1.87
C THR A 113 1.66 -22.95 2.29
N GLU A 114 1.33 -24.21 2.55
CA GLU A 114 0.05 -24.62 3.11
C GLU A 114 -1.13 -23.89 2.48
N VAL A 115 -1.32 -24.18 1.24
CA VAL A 115 -2.38 -23.65 0.42
C VAL A 115 -3.70 -24.01 1.07
N ARG A 116 -4.53 -23.05 1.34
CA ARG A 116 -5.93 -23.33 1.59
C ARG A 116 -6.57 -24.02 0.39
N GLY A 117 -5.92 -23.96 -0.79
CA GLY A 117 -6.38 -24.53 -2.04
C GLY A 117 -7.64 -23.86 -2.60
N HIS A 118 -8.10 -22.82 -1.93
CA HIS A 118 -9.35 -22.14 -2.25
C HIS A 118 -9.43 -20.77 -1.56
N GLY A 119 -10.27 -19.90 -2.06
CA GLY A 119 -10.64 -18.64 -1.42
C GLY A 119 -11.28 -18.84 -0.04
N THR A 120 -11.45 -17.75 0.68
CA THR A 120 -11.97 -17.78 2.08
C THR A 120 -13.40 -18.28 2.17
N TYR A 121 -14.23 -18.02 1.16
CA TYR A 121 -15.64 -18.36 1.16
C TYR A 121 -15.97 -19.44 0.10
N PRO A 122 -16.97 -20.31 0.33
CA PRO A 122 -17.33 -21.39 -0.57
C PRO A 122 -18.19 -20.88 -1.74
N PHE A 123 -17.72 -19.85 -2.45
CA PHE A 123 -18.40 -19.29 -3.60
C PHE A 123 -17.88 -19.88 -4.92
N PRO A 124 -18.61 -19.74 -6.03
CA PRO A 124 -18.11 -20.12 -7.35
C PRO A 124 -16.73 -19.50 -7.61
N GLY A 125 -15.81 -20.27 -8.17
CA GLY A 125 -14.44 -19.83 -8.44
C GLY A 125 -13.51 -19.83 -7.20
N THR A 126 -13.96 -20.33 -6.05
CA THR A 126 -13.13 -20.40 -4.84
C THR A 126 -11.82 -21.16 -5.03
N SER A 127 -11.81 -22.20 -5.88
CA SER A 127 -10.60 -22.98 -6.23
C SER A 127 -9.60 -22.20 -7.08
N ASP A 128 -10.04 -21.12 -7.69
CA ASP A 128 -9.21 -20.30 -8.59
C ASP A 128 -8.50 -19.15 -7.86
N ILE A 129 -8.84 -18.90 -6.61
CA ILE A 129 -8.17 -17.91 -5.74
C ILE A 129 -7.31 -18.63 -4.70
N ASP A 130 -6.09 -18.16 -4.55
CA ASP A 130 -5.17 -18.69 -3.56
C ASP A 130 -4.16 -17.64 -3.12
N SER A 131 -3.20 -18.01 -2.26
CA SER A 131 -2.12 -17.13 -1.83
C SER A 131 -0.78 -17.88 -1.80
N ILE A 132 0.27 -17.14 -2.13
CA ILE A 132 1.65 -17.60 -1.97
C ILE A 132 2.31 -16.82 -0.84
N LYS A 133 3.36 -17.40 -0.28
CA LYS A 133 4.28 -16.73 0.64
C LYS A 133 5.70 -16.88 0.13
N LEU A 134 6.57 -16.01 0.60
CA LEU A 134 7.98 -16.14 0.31
C LEU A 134 8.62 -17.20 1.22
N LYS A 135 9.59 -17.94 0.65
CA LYS A 135 10.39 -18.93 1.37
C LYS A 135 11.06 -18.31 2.58
N ASP A 136 11.32 -19.11 3.59
CA ASP A 136 11.97 -18.62 4.81
C ASP A 136 13.39 -18.18 4.53
N PHE A 137 13.71 -16.95 4.87
CA PHE A 137 15.03 -16.36 4.81
C PHE A 137 15.19 -15.29 5.90
N ALA A 138 16.44 -14.98 6.25
CA ALA A 138 16.74 -14.10 7.38
C ALA A 138 16.45 -12.62 7.05
N ALA A 139 15.20 -12.19 7.29
CA ALA A 139 14.79 -10.79 7.14
C ALA A 139 14.91 -9.97 8.43
N TYR A 140 15.02 -10.62 9.57
CA TYR A 140 14.84 -9.96 10.89
C TYR A 140 16.03 -9.15 11.36
N SER A 141 17.24 -9.48 10.92
CA SER A 141 18.42 -8.70 11.24
C SER A 141 18.38 -7.30 10.66
N GLU A 142 17.66 -7.12 9.55
CA GLU A 142 17.51 -5.83 8.87
C GLU A 142 16.32 -5.01 9.41
N PHE A 143 15.34 -5.68 10.00
CA PHE A 143 14.12 -5.04 10.51
C PHE A 143 13.90 -5.36 12.00
N PRO A 144 14.75 -4.86 12.91
CA PRO A 144 14.65 -5.18 14.32
C PRO A 144 13.34 -4.72 14.97
N TRP A 145 12.68 -3.70 14.41
CA TRP A 145 11.36 -3.24 14.85
C TRP A 145 10.22 -4.22 14.51
N ALA A 146 10.43 -5.16 13.59
CA ALA A 146 9.49 -6.21 13.22
C ALA A 146 9.85 -7.56 13.84
N LYS A 147 10.61 -7.58 14.92
CA LYS A 147 11.08 -8.80 15.59
C LYS A 147 9.89 -9.68 16.03
N GLY A 148 9.95 -10.95 15.69
CA GLY A 148 8.91 -11.94 15.97
C GLY A 148 7.81 -12.06 14.91
N LEU A 149 7.76 -11.16 13.95
CA LEU A 149 6.81 -11.18 12.84
C LEU A 149 7.51 -11.70 11.59
N ARG A 150 7.03 -12.82 11.04
CA ARG A 150 7.81 -13.57 10.02
C ARG A 150 7.39 -13.29 8.58
N GLY A 151 6.10 -13.44 8.26
CA GLY A 151 5.63 -13.41 6.88
C GLY A 151 5.76 -12.04 6.24
N GLY A 152 5.23 -11.02 6.89
CA GLY A 152 5.25 -9.64 6.40
C GLY A 152 6.66 -9.06 6.26
N ALA A 153 7.57 -9.39 7.19
CA ALA A 153 8.95 -8.96 7.13
C ALA A 153 9.67 -9.53 5.88
N ARG A 154 9.38 -10.78 5.50
CA ARG A 154 9.93 -11.39 4.27
C ARG A 154 9.39 -10.72 3.02
N LEU A 155 8.08 -10.52 2.96
CA LEU A 155 7.46 -9.80 1.85
C LEU A 155 8.04 -8.40 1.71
N PHE A 156 8.12 -7.67 2.82
CA PHE A 156 8.64 -6.30 2.79
C PHE A 156 10.13 -6.26 2.44
N LYS A 157 10.94 -7.24 2.86
CA LYS A 157 12.35 -7.31 2.46
C LYS A 157 12.50 -7.37 0.94
N VAL A 158 11.71 -8.17 0.25
CA VAL A 158 11.76 -8.23 -1.21
C VAL A 158 11.45 -6.87 -1.83
N VAL A 159 10.42 -6.18 -1.32
CA VAL A 159 10.08 -4.83 -1.78
C VAL A 159 11.21 -3.85 -1.49
N TYR A 160 11.75 -3.88 -0.28
CA TYR A 160 12.83 -3.01 0.18
C TYR A 160 14.11 -3.19 -0.64
N ASP A 161 14.53 -4.44 -0.87
CA ASP A 161 15.72 -4.75 -1.68
C ASP A 161 15.55 -4.24 -3.13
N ASN A 162 14.35 -4.40 -3.70
CA ASN A 162 14.04 -3.91 -5.04
C ASN A 162 14.11 -2.38 -5.15
N VAL A 163 13.67 -1.66 -4.12
CA VAL A 163 13.82 -0.20 -4.04
C VAL A 163 15.30 0.18 -3.98
N ASN A 164 16.09 -0.55 -3.16
CA ASN A 164 17.51 -0.27 -2.95
C ASN A 164 18.38 -0.54 -4.19
N VAL A 165 18.21 -1.68 -4.87
CA VAL A 165 19.01 -2.00 -6.06
C VAL A 165 18.74 -1.04 -7.22
N ARG A 166 17.54 -0.48 -7.28
CA ARG A 166 17.17 0.59 -8.22
C ARG A 166 17.67 1.96 -7.79
N LYS A 167 18.30 2.07 -6.62
CA LYS A 167 18.81 3.32 -6.06
C LYS A 167 17.77 4.45 -6.03
N MET A 168 16.53 4.08 -5.74
CA MET A 168 15.45 5.05 -5.66
C MET A 168 15.67 6.01 -4.49
N GLU A 169 15.28 7.25 -4.68
CA GLU A 169 15.34 8.22 -3.60
C GLU A 169 14.22 7.96 -2.57
N VAL A 170 14.62 7.77 -1.30
CA VAL A 170 13.70 7.56 -0.18
C VAL A 170 13.94 8.62 0.88
N MET A 171 12.87 9.24 1.36
CA MET A 171 12.89 10.16 2.50
C MET A 171 12.07 9.57 3.65
N LEU A 172 12.74 9.05 4.66
CA LEU A 172 12.12 8.62 5.92
C LEU A 172 11.92 9.80 6.86
N ALA A 173 11.12 9.63 7.92
CA ALA A 173 10.74 10.68 8.87
C ALA A 173 10.27 11.96 8.16
N THR A 174 9.53 11.79 7.06
CA THR A 174 9.08 12.87 6.19
C THR A 174 7.58 12.74 5.93
N PRO A 175 6.72 13.13 6.89
CA PRO A 175 5.27 13.09 6.73
C PRO A 175 4.80 14.06 5.64
N ALA A 176 4.00 13.56 4.70
CA ALA A 176 3.20 14.40 3.83
C ALA A 176 2.09 15.08 4.65
N LYS A 177 1.86 16.36 4.43
CA LYS A 177 0.89 17.17 5.17
C LYS A 177 -0.32 17.54 4.34
N GLU A 178 -0.11 17.89 3.08
CA GLU A 178 -1.16 18.41 2.23
C GLU A 178 -0.82 18.21 0.75
N LEU A 179 -1.83 17.94 -0.08
CA LEU A 179 -1.69 17.99 -1.53
C LEU A 179 -1.79 19.44 -2.00
N ILE A 180 -0.92 19.81 -2.94
CA ILE A 180 -0.98 21.09 -3.63
C ILE A 180 -1.76 20.87 -4.90
N THR A 181 -2.86 21.61 -5.06
CA THR A 181 -3.74 21.51 -6.22
C THR A 181 -3.79 22.84 -6.98
N GLY A 182 -3.99 22.78 -8.26
CA GLY A 182 -4.21 23.95 -9.15
C GLY A 182 -4.91 23.49 -10.41
N ASP A 183 -5.86 24.28 -10.90
CA ASP A 183 -6.62 24.04 -12.14
C ASP A 183 -7.27 22.64 -12.22
N GLY A 184 -7.71 22.10 -11.05
CA GLY A 184 -8.33 20.77 -10.97
C GLY A 184 -7.34 19.60 -10.93
N GLU A 185 -6.05 19.85 -10.91
CA GLU A 185 -5.00 18.83 -10.87
C GLU A 185 -4.22 18.86 -9.56
N VAL A 186 -3.61 17.72 -9.21
CA VAL A 186 -2.64 17.61 -8.12
C VAL A 186 -1.25 17.90 -8.69
N LEU A 187 -0.66 19.01 -8.29
CA LEU A 187 0.65 19.48 -8.74
C LEU A 187 1.82 18.93 -7.93
N GLY A 188 1.56 18.46 -6.71
CA GLY A 188 2.56 17.99 -5.77
C GLY A 188 2.04 17.98 -4.35
N LEU A 189 2.93 18.09 -3.39
CA LEU A 189 2.56 18.09 -1.97
C LEU A 189 3.49 18.96 -1.11
N VAL A 190 2.99 19.27 0.08
CA VAL A 190 3.79 19.76 1.21
C VAL A 190 4.14 18.59 2.09
N ALA A 191 5.42 18.44 2.43
CA ALA A 191 5.90 17.51 3.43
C ALA A 191 6.70 18.25 4.50
N GLU A 192 6.88 17.61 5.66
CA GLU A 192 7.75 18.12 6.71
C GLU A 192 9.01 17.27 6.81
N ARG A 193 10.18 17.90 6.83
CA ARG A 193 11.46 17.23 7.02
C ARG A 193 12.32 18.00 8.01
N ALA A 194 12.74 17.32 9.08
CA ALA A 194 13.54 17.94 10.14
C ALA A 194 12.93 19.25 10.68
N GLY A 195 11.60 19.27 10.87
CA GLY A 195 10.85 20.43 11.39
C GLY A 195 10.66 21.58 10.40
N LYS A 196 11.00 21.39 9.11
CA LYS A 196 10.80 22.38 8.05
C LYS A 196 9.83 21.85 7.00
N GLU A 197 8.94 22.70 6.56
CA GLU A 197 8.11 22.42 5.39
C GLU A 197 8.93 22.44 4.10
N ILE A 198 8.70 21.44 3.26
CA ILE A 198 9.24 21.35 1.90
C ILE A 198 8.11 21.14 0.90
N ARG A 199 8.19 21.81 -0.24
CA ARG A 199 7.23 21.65 -1.35
C ARG A 199 7.85 20.81 -2.44
N ILE A 200 7.19 19.71 -2.77
CA ILE A 200 7.68 18.74 -3.75
C ILE A 200 6.72 18.71 -4.93
N LYS A 201 7.21 19.01 -6.13
CA LYS A 201 6.44 18.96 -7.36
C LYS A 201 6.41 17.56 -7.94
N ALA A 202 5.23 17.11 -8.36
CA ALA A 202 5.02 15.88 -9.10
C ALA A 202 4.61 16.22 -10.53
N LYS A 203 5.44 15.94 -11.53
CA LYS A 203 5.12 16.23 -12.94
C LYS A 203 4.03 15.34 -13.51
N LYS A 204 3.92 14.10 -12.99
CA LYS A 204 2.98 13.10 -13.49
C LYS A 204 1.90 12.75 -12.48
N GLY A 205 2.21 12.80 -11.18
CA GLY A 205 1.21 12.54 -10.14
C GLY A 205 1.77 12.15 -8.79
N VAL A 206 0.86 12.05 -7.82
CA VAL A 206 1.11 11.62 -6.46
C VAL A 206 0.34 10.33 -6.20
N ILE A 207 1.02 9.29 -5.74
CA ILE A 207 0.42 8.02 -5.33
C ILE A 207 0.32 8.02 -3.81
N LEU A 208 -0.90 7.94 -3.27
CA LEU A 208 -1.16 7.84 -1.84
C LEU A 208 -1.22 6.36 -1.43
N ALA A 209 -0.21 5.90 -0.70
CA ALA A 209 -0.09 4.55 -0.16
C ALA A 209 0.05 4.58 1.37
N CYS A 210 -0.67 5.50 2.02
CA CYS A 210 -0.50 5.89 3.42
C CYS A 210 -1.12 4.91 4.42
N GLY A 211 -1.69 3.79 3.96
CA GLY A 211 -2.41 2.85 4.81
C GLY A 211 -3.77 3.37 5.28
N GLY A 212 -4.26 2.80 6.36
CA GLY A 212 -5.58 3.09 6.92
C GLY A 212 -5.61 4.19 7.98
N TYR A 213 -6.64 4.13 8.83
CA TYR A 213 -6.88 5.13 9.88
C TYR A 213 -7.20 4.50 11.25
N GLU A 214 -6.86 3.25 11.45
CA GLU A 214 -7.15 2.52 12.68
C GLU A 214 -6.47 3.11 13.93
N ASN A 215 -5.52 4.03 13.78
CA ASN A 215 -4.92 4.80 14.88
C ASN A 215 -5.40 6.27 14.95
N ASP A 216 -6.54 6.57 14.34
CA ASP A 216 -7.22 7.86 14.48
C ASP A 216 -8.57 7.66 15.16
N ASP A 217 -8.68 8.08 16.43
CA ASP A 217 -9.88 7.85 17.23
C ASP A 217 -11.10 8.60 16.69
N ALA A 218 -10.91 9.79 16.11
CA ALA A 218 -12.00 10.55 15.53
C ALA A 218 -12.57 9.86 14.26
N MET A 219 -11.70 9.38 13.38
CA MET A 219 -12.13 8.65 12.20
C MET A 219 -12.74 7.30 12.57
N LYS A 220 -12.21 6.60 13.57
CA LYS A 220 -12.83 5.37 14.09
C LYS A 220 -14.23 5.62 14.62
N LEU A 221 -14.40 6.66 15.42
CA LEU A 221 -15.73 7.02 15.94
C LEU A 221 -16.71 7.35 14.80
N GLN A 222 -16.24 8.06 13.79
CA GLN A 222 -17.08 8.49 12.67
C GLN A 222 -17.51 7.33 11.76
N TYR A 223 -16.61 6.36 11.50
CA TYR A 223 -16.83 5.35 10.47
C TYR A 223 -17.07 3.95 11.03
N PHE A 224 -16.59 3.62 12.21
CA PHE A 224 -16.76 2.32 12.85
C PHE A 224 -17.80 2.31 13.98
N GLU A 225 -18.47 3.41 14.24
CA GLU A 225 -19.56 3.51 15.23
C GLU A 225 -19.20 2.87 16.58
N ALA A 226 -18.28 3.28 17.30
CA ALA A 226 -17.89 2.71 18.60
C ALA A 226 -17.42 1.22 18.57
N GLN A 227 -17.18 0.62 17.41
CA GLN A 227 -16.55 -0.69 17.36
C GLN A 227 -15.11 -0.59 17.88
N PRO A 228 -14.68 -1.47 18.78
CA PRO A 228 -13.34 -1.42 19.33
C PRO A 228 -12.34 -1.94 18.29
N VAL A 229 -11.69 -1.04 17.58
CA VAL A 229 -10.57 -1.36 16.69
C VAL A 229 -9.28 -0.91 17.37
N TYR A 230 -8.40 -1.86 17.65
CA TYR A 230 -7.10 -1.58 18.24
C TYR A 230 -6.03 -1.54 17.14
N PRO A 231 -5.26 -0.46 17.05
CA PRO A 231 -4.24 -0.33 16.01
C PRO A 231 -3.08 -1.28 16.29
N VAL A 232 -2.68 -2.04 15.28
CA VAL A 232 -1.44 -2.84 15.29
C VAL A 232 -0.25 -1.97 14.88
N TYR A 233 -0.50 -0.95 14.05
CA TYR A 233 0.51 -0.04 13.53
C TYR A 233 0.15 1.41 13.82
N LEU A 234 0.99 2.09 14.59
CA LEU A 234 0.75 3.46 15.05
C LEU A 234 0.81 4.52 13.92
N GLY A 235 1.39 4.16 12.79
CA GLY A 235 1.50 5.04 11.62
C GLY A 235 0.20 5.23 10.82
N ASN A 236 -0.83 4.41 11.00
CA ASN A 236 -2.07 4.51 10.24
C ASN A 236 -3.05 5.50 10.87
N THR A 237 -2.87 6.79 10.58
CA THR A 237 -3.63 7.93 11.15
C THR A 237 -4.52 8.63 10.13
N GLY A 238 -4.83 7.95 9.01
CA GLY A 238 -5.77 8.47 8.02
C GLY A 238 -5.26 9.65 7.18
N ASP A 239 -3.97 9.93 7.18
CA ASP A 239 -3.41 11.12 6.51
C ASP A 239 -3.72 11.14 5.02
N GLY A 240 -3.58 9.99 4.34
CA GLY A 240 -3.89 9.86 2.91
C GLY A 240 -5.36 10.12 2.61
N VAL A 241 -6.26 9.60 3.45
CA VAL A 241 -7.71 9.82 3.31
C VAL A 241 -8.03 11.30 3.45
N LYS A 242 -7.50 11.96 4.50
CA LYS A 242 -7.72 13.39 4.76
C LYS A 242 -7.19 14.26 3.63
N MET A 243 -6.00 13.96 3.11
CA MET A 243 -5.41 14.68 1.99
C MET A 243 -6.23 14.51 0.70
N ALA A 244 -6.67 13.28 0.42
CA ALA A 244 -7.48 12.98 -0.76
C ALA A 244 -8.85 13.68 -0.71
N GLN A 245 -9.53 13.65 0.47
CA GLN A 245 -10.79 14.37 0.65
C GLN A 245 -10.66 15.88 0.42
N LYS A 246 -9.60 16.50 0.95
CA LYS A 246 -9.33 17.93 0.69
C LYS A 246 -9.13 18.23 -0.79
N ALA A 247 -8.61 17.27 -1.56
CA ALA A 247 -8.45 17.38 -3.00
C ALA A 247 -9.72 17.02 -3.79
N GLY A 248 -10.83 16.70 -3.11
CA GLY A 248 -12.14 16.43 -3.72
C GLY A 248 -12.44 14.94 -3.97
N ALA A 249 -11.63 14.03 -3.45
CA ALA A 249 -11.90 12.59 -3.58
C ALA A 249 -13.12 12.17 -2.76
N GLY A 250 -13.95 11.30 -3.34
CA GLY A 250 -15.02 10.60 -2.66
C GLY A 250 -14.50 9.49 -1.74
N LEU A 251 -15.24 9.18 -0.70
CA LEU A 251 -14.93 8.07 0.21
C LEU A 251 -15.77 6.84 -0.15
N TRP A 252 -15.17 5.67 0.04
CA TRP A 252 -15.79 4.39 -0.26
C TRP A 252 -15.45 3.36 0.82
N HIS A 253 -16.43 2.57 1.27
CA HIS A 253 -16.28 1.46 2.21
C HIS A 253 -15.55 1.81 3.53
N MET A 254 -15.79 3.00 4.07
CA MET A 254 -15.09 3.47 5.25
C MET A 254 -15.40 2.67 6.53
N TRP A 255 -16.51 1.94 6.57
CA TRP A 255 -16.90 1.07 7.70
C TRP A 255 -16.20 -0.30 7.70
N HIS A 256 -15.44 -0.63 6.63
CA HIS A 256 -14.85 -1.95 6.50
C HIS A 256 -13.48 -2.00 7.18
N PHE A 257 -13.34 -2.95 8.08
CA PHE A 257 -12.07 -3.28 8.72
C PHE A 257 -11.70 -4.72 8.43
N HIS A 258 -10.47 -4.95 7.98
CA HIS A 258 -9.90 -6.28 7.77
C HIS A 258 -8.79 -6.52 8.79
N GLY A 259 -9.01 -7.43 9.73
CA GLY A 259 -8.04 -7.73 10.78
C GLY A 259 -8.38 -9.01 11.54
N GLY A 260 -7.49 -9.40 12.44
CA GLY A 260 -7.73 -10.50 13.35
C GLY A 260 -8.63 -10.08 14.52
N TYR A 261 -9.49 -10.97 14.94
CA TYR A 261 -10.25 -10.79 16.18
C TYR A 261 -9.39 -11.20 17.36
N GLY A 262 -9.41 -10.39 18.42
CA GLY A 262 -8.71 -10.66 19.68
C GLY A 262 -9.56 -10.26 20.88
N PHE A 263 -9.31 -10.89 22.01
CA PHE A 263 -9.91 -10.50 23.29
C PHE A 263 -8.86 -9.74 24.10
N LYS A 264 -9.28 -8.62 24.69
CA LYS A 264 -8.49 -7.93 25.70
C LYS A 264 -9.06 -8.34 27.06
N PHE A 265 -8.24 -9.01 27.87
CA PHE A 265 -8.55 -9.36 29.26
C PHE A 265 -8.05 -8.28 30.19
#